data_a68a0ff5a5a3409af14e9842f91d9266
#
_entry.id   a68a0ff5a5a3409af14e9842f91d9266
#
_cell.length_a   1.000
_cell.length_b   1.000
_cell.length_c   1.000
_cell.angle_alpha   90.00
_cell.angle_beta   90.00
_cell.angle_gamma   90.00
#
_symmetry.space_group_name_H-M   'P 1'
#
loop_
_entity.id
_entity.type
_entity.pdbx_description
1 polymer ?
#
loop_
_entity_poly.entity_id
_entity_poly.type
_entity_poly.pdbx_seq_one_letter_code
_entity_poly.pdbx_strand_id
1 'polypeptide(L)'
;MNGKKLRYGLVFFVLTTLIYMLMELRYGLPIRALRPKHYAAAAVLAVYSCLIHSRRAGASSGYARELFLGYQNKPGRIVYMDYLRVLAALLVILVHVLEPAYALLPPHTFTRNVMAASAGLGLSCNLLFMMLSGALLLGGKEESVLEFYSRRFVRVLIPCFAYYLFYFFYVEGISALSPGNWGSLIQSFLSNDSGQTPHIWLVYIILMFYVAAPFFRIMLKHMTEPILEALTAVIIILHFIYTYGPLVRVEFAASAFLASWDSIFLLGYYCTTQSAMKHYRLFMTAGLLSGLAIAAAIMASESLGPLVYNNAPPQMLFTCAVFLFFRKHGDRLFARIPTLLSAIGRYSFSILLVHWLVLHRIVDDVFGINGLSFGIAGGIPASFLLTLIISLALAFLYDNTVVLCMDRACEILFGALGRVRKRPPNM
;
A
#
# COMPACT_ATOMS: atom_id res chain seq x y z
N MET A 1 36.38 -14.76 2.71
CA MET A 1 35.00 -14.22 2.43
C MET A 1 34.48 -14.93 1.21
N ASN A 2 33.38 -15.71 1.33
CA ASN A 2 32.86 -16.53 0.22
C ASN A 2 32.44 -15.65 -0.95
N GLY A 3 32.87 -15.95 -2.21
CA GLY A 3 32.61 -15.12 -3.40
C GLY A 3 31.12 -14.84 -3.70
N LYS A 4 30.18 -15.68 -3.21
CA LYS A 4 28.73 -15.41 -3.26
C LYS A 4 28.32 -14.19 -2.43
N LYS A 5 28.97 -13.96 -1.28
CA LYS A 5 28.68 -12.86 -0.36
C LYS A 5 29.11 -11.50 -0.95
N LEU A 6 30.24 -11.49 -1.66
CA LEU A 6 30.75 -10.30 -2.32
C LEU A 6 29.86 -9.88 -3.50
N ARG A 7 29.29 -10.85 -4.25
CA ARG A 7 28.39 -10.59 -5.39
C ARG A 7 27.13 -9.84 -4.97
N TYR A 8 26.49 -10.20 -3.85
CA TYR A 8 25.29 -9.50 -3.36
C TYR A 8 25.62 -8.04 -2.98
N GLY A 9 26.73 -7.81 -2.29
CA GLY A 9 27.15 -6.47 -1.95
C GLY A 9 27.43 -5.59 -3.15
N LEU A 10 28.11 -6.14 -4.17
CA LEU A 10 28.42 -5.42 -5.40
C LEU A 10 27.14 -5.07 -6.18
N VAL A 11 26.20 -6.00 -6.28
CA VAL A 11 24.90 -5.74 -6.93
C VAL A 11 24.17 -4.61 -6.24
N PHE A 12 24.03 -4.64 -4.91
CA PHE A 12 23.34 -3.57 -4.18
C PHE A 12 24.11 -2.25 -4.21
N PHE A 13 25.43 -2.27 -4.25
CA PHE A 13 26.26 -1.07 -4.45
C PHE A 13 25.96 -0.42 -5.80
N VAL A 14 26.04 -1.20 -6.89
CA VAL A 14 25.78 -0.73 -8.25
C VAL A 14 24.35 -0.19 -8.36
N LEU A 15 23.36 -0.91 -7.82
CA LEU A 15 21.96 -0.51 -7.89
C LEU A 15 21.67 0.75 -7.07
N THR A 16 22.23 0.88 -5.86
CA THR A 16 22.09 2.10 -5.05
C THR A 16 22.75 3.30 -5.75
N THR A 17 23.90 3.08 -6.36
CA THR A 17 24.59 4.11 -7.13
C THR A 17 23.80 4.51 -8.37
N LEU A 18 23.19 3.55 -9.10
CA LEU A 18 22.32 3.81 -10.25
C LEU A 18 21.07 4.60 -9.89
N ILE A 19 20.40 4.27 -8.80
CA ILE A 19 19.23 5.03 -8.30
C ILE A 19 19.66 6.46 -7.99
N TYR A 20 20.79 6.62 -7.32
CA TYR A 20 21.32 7.93 -7.00
C TYR A 20 21.68 8.73 -8.25
N MET A 21 22.30 8.10 -9.25
CA MET A 21 22.65 8.73 -10.55
C MET A 21 21.39 9.11 -11.34
N LEU A 22 20.34 8.28 -11.34
CA LEU A 22 19.07 8.59 -11.99
C LEU A 22 18.37 9.78 -11.34
N MET A 23 18.45 9.91 -10.02
CA MET A 23 17.93 11.08 -9.31
C MET A 23 18.71 12.37 -9.66
N GLU A 24 20.03 12.28 -9.81
CA GLU A 24 20.87 13.43 -10.18
C GLU A 24 20.71 13.85 -11.66
N LEU A 25 20.55 12.89 -12.59
CA LEU A 25 20.33 13.17 -14.01
C LEU A 25 19.09 14.04 -14.25
N ARG A 26 18.06 13.91 -13.42
CA ARG A 26 16.86 14.71 -13.51
C ARG A 26 17.12 16.20 -13.31
N TYR A 27 18.05 16.58 -12.42
CA TYR A 27 18.32 17.98 -12.12
C TYR A 27 19.28 18.65 -13.12
N GLY A 28 19.60 17.96 -14.23
CA GLY A 28 20.51 18.49 -15.26
C GLY A 28 21.92 18.77 -14.73
N LEU A 29 22.25 18.28 -13.54
CA LEU A 29 23.56 18.43 -12.96
C LEU A 29 24.52 17.46 -13.64
N PRO A 30 25.66 17.91 -14.19
CA PRO A 30 26.65 17.01 -14.69
C PRO A 30 27.12 16.08 -13.54
N ILE A 31 27.38 14.81 -13.85
CA ILE A 31 27.87 13.81 -12.88
C ILE A 31 29.09 14.34 -12.07
N ARG A 32 29.82 15.29 -12.65
CA ARG A 32 30.94 16.03 -11.99
C ARG A 32 30.52 16.94 -10.82
N ALA A 33 29.24 17.28 -10.70
CA ALA A 33 28.74 18.10 -9.58
C ALA A 33 28.48 17.28 -8.29
N LEU A 34 28.56 15.96 -8.36
CA LEU A 34 28.47 15.07 -7.19
C LEU A 34 29.66 15.35 -6.26
N ARG A 35 29.34 15.86 -5.08
CA ARG A 35 30.38 16.16 -4.07
C ARG A 35 30.85 14.84 -3.40
N PRO A 36 32.10 14.72 -2.95
CA PRO A 36 32.63 13.51 -2.30
C PRO A 36 31.76 12.97 -1.16
N LYS A 37 31.06 13.86 -0.43
CA LYS A 37 30.13 13.47 0.65
C LYS A 37 28.97 12.59 0.19
N HIS A 38 28.48 12.75 -1.03
CA HIS A 38 27.36 11.96 -1.58
C HIS A 38 27.80 10.55 -1.95
N TYR A 39 28.99 10.43 -2.55
CA TYR A 39 29.60 9.12 -2.79
C TYR A 39 29.91 8.40 -1.47
N ALA A 40 30.37 9.14 -0.46
CA ALA A 40 30.61 8.58 0.87
C ALA A 40 29.31 8.04 1.51
N ALA A 41 28.20 8.80 1.44
CA ALA A 41 26.91 8.36 1.96
C ALA A 41 26.41 7.11 1.21
N ALA A 42 26.46 7.09 -0.12
CA ALA A 42 26.09 5.93 -0.92
C ALA A 42 26.97 4.71 -0.61
N ALA A 43 28.29 4.91 -0.43
CA ALA A 43 29.21 3.85 -0.07
C ALA A 43 28.91 3.27 1.32
N VAL A 44 28.61 4.11 2.32
CA VAL A 44 28.24 3.68 3.67
C VAL A 44 26.97 2.83 3.63
N LEU A 45 25.91 3.28 2.93
CA LEU A 45 24.67 2.52 2.76
C LEU A 45 24.92 1.19 2.04
N ALA A 46 25.73 1.20 0.99
CA ALA A 46 26.06 -0.01 0.23
C ALA A 46 26.86 -1.01 1.07
N VAL A 47 27.87 -0.57 1.81
CA VAL A 47 28.66 -1.44 2.70
C VAL A 47 27.77 -1.99 3.82
N TYR A 48 26.92 -1.17 4.44
CA TYR A 48 26.05 -1.61 5.53
C TYR A 48 25.00 -2.62 5.03
N SER A 49 24.35 -2.36 3.90
CA SER A 49 23.41 -3.31 3.29
C SER A 49 24.12 -4.62 2.88
N CYS A 50 25.35 -4.53 2.35
CA CYS A 50 26.18 -5.69 2.04
C CYS A 50 26.46 -6.55 3.28
N LEU A 51 26.81 -5.95 4.41
CA LEU A 51 27.06 -6.67 5.66
C LEU A 51 25.81 -7.38 6.17
N ILE A 52 24.65 -6.72 6.12
CA ILE A 52 23.36 -7.32 6.52
C ILE A 52 23.03 -8.50 5.61
N HIS A 53 23.09 -8.32 4.29
CA HIS A 53 22.79 -9.37 3.32
C HIS A 53 23.76 -10.54 3.38
N SER A 54 25.06 -10.26 3.62
CA SER A 54 26.07 -11.30 3.81
C SER A 54 25.77 -12.21 4.99
N ARG A 55 25.39 -11.63 6.14
CA ARG A 55 25.03 -12.38 7.34
C ARG A 55 23.79 -13.24 7.11
N ARG A 56 22.75 -12.68 6.48
CA ARG A 56 21.49 -13.39 6.16
C ARG A 56 21.67 -14.47 5.11
N ALA A 57 22.45 -14.23 4.05
CA ALA A 57 22.73 -15.20 3.00
C ALA A 57 23.55 -16.40 3.50
N GLY A 58 24.32 -16.24 4.58
CA GLY A 58 25.04 -17.34 5.23
C GLY A 58 24.11 -18.31 5.97
N ALA A 59 22.90 -17.89 6.30
CA ALA A 59 21.92 -18.67 7.06
C ALA A 59 20.89 -19.41 6.18
N SER A 60 20.77 -19.09 4.88
CA SER A 60 19.78 -19.69 3.98
C SER A 60 20.37 -19.99 2.61
N SER A 61 20.17 -21.22 2.10
CA SER A 61 20.58 -21.64 0.76
C SER A 61 19.74 -21.02 -0.34
N GLY A 62 18.51 -20.56 -0.02
CA GLY A 62 17.54 -19.94 -0.93
C GLY A 62 17.41 -18.42 -0.83
N TYR A 63 18.39 -17.75 -0.22
CA TYR A 63 18.27 -16.34 0.17
C TYR A 63 17.84 -15.39 -0.96
N ALA A 64 18.39 -15.53 -2.18
CA ALA A 64 17.97 -14.68 -3.31
C ALA A 64 16.50 -14.86 -3.66
N ARG A 65 16.01 -16.10 -3.64
CA ARG A 65 14.59 -16.39 -3.88
C ARG A 65 13.71 -15.85 -2.76
N GLU A 66 14.12 -16.02 -1.51
CA GLU A 66 13.42 -15.49 -0.34
C GLU A 66 13.39 -13.95 -0.35
N LEU A 67 14.46 -13.30 -0.82
CA LEU A 67 14.54 -11.86 -0.94
C LEU A 67 13.50 -11.32 -1.92
N PHE A 68 13.31 -11.99 -3.06
CA PHE A 68 12.38 -11.55 -4.11
C PHE A 68 10.93 -12.00 -3.84
N LEU A 69 10.72 -13.25 -3.40
CA LEU A 69 9.38 -13.84 -3.25
C LEU A 69 8.86 -13.86 -1.81
N GLY A 70 9.71 -13.58 -0.82
CA GLY A 70 9.40 -13.82 0.58
C GLY A 70 9.42 -15.30 0.95
N TYR A 71 9.17 -15.57 2.23
CA TYR A 71 9.11 -16.95 2.75
C TYR A 71 7.80 -17.60 2.32
N GLN A 72 7.86 -18.45 1.30
CA GLN A 72 6.70 -19.15 0.72
C GLN A 72 6.05 -20.13 1.73
N ASN A 73 6.85 -20.79 2.55
CA ASN A 73 6.42 -21.80 3.50
C ASN A 73 6.32 -21.30 4.93
N LYS A 74 6.01 -20.01 5.13
CA LYS A 74 5.89 -19.44 6.47
C LYS A 74 4.66 -20.04 7.18
N PRO A 75 4.82 -20.65 8.39
CA PRO A 75 3.68 -21.11 9.17
C PRO A 75 2.68 -19.99 9.42
N GLY A 76 1.39 -20.26 9.22
CA GLY A 76 0.32 -19.27 9.41
C GLY A 76 0.17 -18.26 8.28
N ARG A 77 0.79 -18.47 7.12
CA ARG A 77 0.54 -17.66 5.91
C ARG A 77 -0.89 -17.90 5.41
N ILE A 78 -1.64 -16.84 5.23
CA ILE A 78 -3.01 -16.87 4.73
C ILE A 78 -2.99 -16.45 3.26
N VAL A 79 -3.07 -17.45 2.38
CA VAL A 79 -2.81 -17.28 0.93
C VAL A 79 -3.79 -16.30 0.28
N TYR A 80 -5.08 -16.37 0.59
CA TYR A 80 -6.06 -15.47 -0.01
C TYR A 80 -5.80 -13.98 0.32
N MET A 81 -5.21 -13.66 1.49
CA MET A 81 -4.85 -12.29 1.84
C MET A 81 -3.69 -11.75 0.97
N ASP A 82 -2.78 -12.62 0.55
CA ASP A 82 -1.71 -12.22 -0.37
C ASP A 82 -2.29 -11.89 -1.75
N TYR A 83 -3.32 -12.62 -2.22
CA TYR A 83 -4.01 -12.27 -3.46
C TYR A 83 -4.76 -10.95 -3.37
N LEU A 84 -5.44 -10.69 -2.25
CA LEU A 84 -6.09 -9.41 -2.02
C LEU A 84 -5.09 -8.24 -2.02
N ARG A 85 -3.88 -8.45 -1.47
CA ARG A 85 -2.81 -7.43 -1.56
C ARG A 85 -2.35 -7.20 -2.99
N VAL A 86 -2.18 -8.28 -3.76
CA VAL A 86 -1.82 -8.18 -5.18
C VAL A 86 -2.91 -7.43 -5.94
N LEU A 87 -4.18 -7.82 -5.75
CA LEU A 87 -5.31 -7.15 -6.38
C LEU A 87 -5.35 -5.65 -6.04
N ALA A 88 -5.22 -5.30 -4.76
CA ALA A 88 -5.21 -3.91 -4.33
C ALA A 88 -4.06 -3.11 -4.97
N ALA A 89 -2.84 -3.68 -5.04
CA ALA A 89 -1.69 -3.04 -5.68
C ALA A 89 -1.88 -2.86 -7.20
N LEU A 90 -2.51 -3.81 -7.88
CA LEU A 90 -2.81 -3.70 -9.31
C LEU A 90 -3.90 -2.67 -9.57
N LEU A 91 -4.96 -2.68 -8.76
CA LEU A 91 -6.07 -1.73 -8.90
C LEU A 91 -5.64 -0.28 -8.64
N VAL A 92 -4.77 -0.02 -7.67
CA VAL A 92 -4.30 1.35 -7.40
C VAL A 92 -3.52 1.92 -8.59
N ILE A 93 -2.66 1.12 -9.23
CA ILE A 93 -1.96 1.54 -10.46
C ILE A 93 -2.98 1.78 -11.59
N LEU A 94 -3.93 0.84 -11.77
CA LEU A 94 -4.94 0.94 -12.83
C LEU A 94 -5.79 2.20 -12.69
N VAL A 95 -6.25 2.53 -11.49
CA VAL A 95 -7.03 3.75 -11.24
C VAL A 95 -6.24 5.00 -11.66
N HIS A 96 -4.98 5.11 -11.21
CA HIS A 96 -4.16 6.28 -11.53
C HIS A 96 -3.69 6.36 -13.00
N VAL A 97 -3.73 5.26 -13.73
CA VAL A 97 -3.54 5.28 -15.20
C VAL A 97 -4.83 5.70 -15.91
N LEU A 98 -6.00 5.25 -15.41
CA LEU A 98 -7.29 5.54 -16.04
C LEU A 98 -7.74 6.99 -15.82
N GLU A 99 -7.58 7.54 -14.59
CA GLU A 99 -8.08 8.87 -14.22
C GLU A 99 -7.55 9.99 -15.13
N PRO A 100 -6.23 10.15 -15.35
CA PRO A 100 -5.73 11.16 -16.27
C PRO A 100 -6.16 10.88 -17.72
N ALA A 101 -6.22 9.62 -18.12
CA ALA A 101 -6.55 9.23 -19.48
C ALA A 101 -8.00 9.56 -19.85
N TYR A 102 -8.98 9.19 -19.00
CA TYR A 102 -10.37 9.54 -19.33
C TYR A 102 -10.66 11.04 -19.16
N ALA A 103 -9.94 11.74 -18.29
CA ALA A 103 -10.09 13.19 -18.14
C ALA A 103 -9.79 13.97 -19.44
N LEU A 104 -8.90 13.44 -20.29
CA LEU A 104 -8.56 14.01 -21.59
C LEU A 104 -9.56 13.67 -22.70
N LEU A 105 -10.48 12.73 -22.48
CA LEU A 105 -11.49 12.37 -23.46
C LEU A 105 -12.69 13.35 -23.42
N PRO A 106 -13.41 13.56 -24.56
CA PRO A 106 -14.58 14.41 -24.57
C PRO A 106 -15.64 13.94 -23.56
N PRO A 107 -16.28 14.87 -22.82
CA PRO A 107 -17.37 14.53 -21.90
C PRO A 107 -18.47 13.72 -22.58
N HIS A 108 -19.15 12.88 -21.81
CA HIS A 108 -20.31 12.06 -22.24
C HIS A 108 -20.04 11.06 -23.38
N THR A 109 -18.77 10.79 -23.72
CA THR A 109 -18.46 9.70 -24.63
C THR A 109 -18.56 8.34 -23.92
N PHE A 110 -19.04 7.32 -24.64
CA PHE A 110 -19.13 5.96 -24.09
C PHE A 110 -17.81 5.47 -23.53
N THR A 111 -16.72 5.69 -24.27
CA THR A 111 -15.37 5.29 -23.86
C THR A 111 -14.93 5.96 -22.56
N ARG A 112 -15.14 7.29 -22.44
CA ARG A 112 -14.86 8.01 -21.19
C ARG A 112 -15.64 7.42 -20.01
N ASN A 113 -16.94 7.22 -20.20
CA ASN A 113 -17.83 6.73 -19.16
C ASN A 113 -17.43 5.30 -18.72
N VAL A 114 -17.07 4.42 -19.63
CA VAL A 114 -16.59 3.07 -19.32
C VAL A 114 -15.26 3.11 -18.54
N MET A 115 -14.34 3.98 -18.95
CA MET A 115 -13.06 4.14 -18.23
C MET A 115 -13.29 4.71 -16.83
N ALA A 116 -14.12 5.73 -16.69
CA ALA A 116 -14.48 6.31 -15.40
C ALA A 116 -15.19 5.28 -14.49
N ALA A 117 -16.13 4.48 -15.02
CA ALA A 117 -16.77 3.41 -14.28
C ALA A 117 -15.77 2.32 -13.84
N SER A 118 -14.81 1.98 -14.71
CA SER A 118 -13.73 1.04 -14.39
C SER A 118 -12.82 1.57 -13.30
N ALA A 119 -12.45 2.86 -13.35
CA ALA A 119 -11.70 3.53 -12.29
C ALA A 119 -12.49 3.53 -10.97
N GLY A 120 -13.79 3.83 -11.02
CA GLY A 120 -14.67 3.81 -9.86
C GLY A 120 -14.73 2.45 -9.15
N LEU A 121 -14.91 1.38 -9.90
CA LEU A 121 -14.81 0.02 -9.34
C LEU A 121 -13.40 -0.26 -8.79
N GLY A 122 -12.37 0.23 -9.47
CA GLY A 122 -10.96 0.13 -9.07
C GLY A 122 -10.64 0.81 -7.74
N LEU A 123 -11.37 1.87 -7.35
CA LEU A 123 -11.21 2.54 -6.05
C LEU A 123 -11.47 1.62 -4.85
N SER A 124 -12.03 0.41 -5.06
CA SER A 124 -12.03 -0.65 -4.05
C SER A 124 -10.64 -1.00 -3.51
N CYS A 125 -9.57 -0.64 -4.21
CA CYS A 125 -8.19 -0.80 -3.75
C CYS A 125 -7.95 -0.14 -2.39
N ASN A 126 -8.47 1.07 -2.17
CA ASN A 126 -8.33 1.82 -0.92
C ASN A 126 -8.98 1.05 0.25
N LEU A 127 -10.22 0.58 0.03
CA LEU A 127 -10.94 -0.19 1.03
C LEU A 127 -10.27 -1.55 1.27
N LEU A 128 -9.76 -2.21 0.23
CA LEU A 128 -9.03 -3.48 0.38
C LEU A 128 -7.77 -3.32 1.23
N PHE A 129 -6.96 -2.26 1.06
CA PHE A 129 -5.80 -2.00 1.93
C PHE A 129 -6.22 -1.78 3.38
N MET A 130 -7.31 -1.04 3.60
CA MET A 130 -7.85 -0.81 4.94
C MET A 130 -8.41 -2.08 5.57
N MET A 131 -9.22 -2.85 4.84
CA MET A 131 -9.79 -4.12 5.30
C MET A 131 -8.71 -5.15 5.59
N LEU A 132 -7.68 -5.26 4.75
CA LEU A 132 -6.52 -6.13 4.98
C LEU A 132 -5.77 -5.73 6.25
N SER A 133 -5.62 -4.43 6.51
CA SER A 133 -5.01 -3.94 7.75
C SER A 133 -5.85 -4.37 8.97
N GLY A 134 -7.17 -4.21 8.92
CA GLY A 134 -8.09 -4.68 9.96
C GLY A 134 -8.02 -6.20 10.18
N ALA A 135 -8.09 -6.96 9.10
CA ALA A 135 -8.01 -8.43 9.14
C ALA A 135 -6.72 -8.95 9.80
N LEU A 136 -5.58 -8.32 9.48
CA LEU A 136 -4.27 -8.74 9.97
C LEU A 136 -3.94 -8.24 11.37
N LEU A 137 -4.40 -7.03 11.71
CA LEU A 137 -4.08 -6.43 12.99
C LEU A 137 -5.03 -6.88 14.09
N LEU A 138 -6.31 -7.00 13.81
CA LEU A 138 -7.32 -7.28 14.83
C LEU A 138 -7.45 -8.77 15.15
N GLY A 139 -7.20 -9.66 14.18
CA GLY A 139 -7.25 -11.12 14.36
C GLY A 139 -5.96 -11.77 14.90
N GLY A 140 -4.93 -10.99 15.26
CA GLY A 140 -3.63 -11.51 15.67
C GLY A 140 -3.60 -12.11 17.10
N LYS A 141 -2.51 -12.83 17.42
CA LYS A 141 -2.25 -13.35 18.78
C LYS A 141 -2.18 -12.23 19.81
N GLU A 142 -2.51 -12.54 21.06
CA GLU A 142 -2.37 -11.62 22.17
C GLU A 142 -0.91 -11.17 22.34
N GLU A 143 -0.72 -9.90 22.46
CA GLU A 143 0.56 -9.26 22.74
C GLU A 143 0.32 -7.97 23.53
N SER A 144 1.26 -7.54 24.35
CA SER A 144 1.14 -6.28 25.07
C SER A 144 1.13 -5.10 24.09
N VAL A 145 0.50 -3.98 24.50
CA VAL A 145 0.43 -2.75 23.69
C VAL A 145 1.83 -2.28 23.26
N LEU A 146 2.80 -2.33 24.18
CA LEU A 146 4.18 -1.94 23.88
C LEU A 146 4.85 -2.88 22.88
N GLU A 147 4.59 -4.20 22.99
CA GLU A 147 5.10 -5.20 22.06
C GLU A 147 4.47 -5.06 20.67
N PHE A 148 3.17 -4.74 20.63
CA PHE A 148 2.47 -4.44 19.38
C PHE A 148 3.13 -3.25 18.66
N TYR A 149 3.33 -2.12 19.35
CA TYR A 149 3.91 -0.94 18.73
C TYR A 149 5.35 -1.16 18.29
N SER A 150 6.18 -1.79 19.10
CA SER A 150 7.58 -2.05 18.75
C SER A 150 7.73 -3.00 17.55
N ARG A 151 6.80 -3.93 17.36
CA ARG A 151 6.89 -4.93 16.30
C ARG A 151 6.14 -4.55 15.03
N ARG A 152 4.99 -3.89 15.15
CA ARG A 152 4.07 -3.68 14.03
C ARG A 152 4.03 -2.25 13.56
N PHE A 153 3.85 -1.30 14.46
CA PHE A 153 3.82 0.12 14.12
C PHE A 153 5.14 0.58 13.50
N VAL A 154 6.26 0.25 14.14
CA VAL A 154 7.60 0.62 13.65
C VAL A 154 7.86 0.01 12.26
N ARG A 155 7.39 -1.23 12.01
CA ARG A 155 7.55 -1.91 10.70
C ARG A 155 6.83 -1.20 9.56
N VAL A 156 5.74 -0.47 9.83
CA VAL A 156 5.02 0.32 8.81
C VAL A 156 5.55 1.74 8.76
N LEU A 157 5.84 2.33 9.91
CA LEU A 157 6.32 3.71 10.01
C LEU A 157 7.68 3.91 9.31
N ILE A 158 8.61 2.94 9.47
CA ILE A 158 9.94 3.05 8.84
C ILE A 158 9.85 3.09 7.31
N PRO A 159 9.18 2.17 6.61
CA PRO A 159 9.00 2.30 5.17
C PRO A 159 8.30 3.59 4.76
N CYS A 160 7.22 3.98 5.46
CA CYS A 160 6.53 5.25 5.18
C CYS A 160 7.49 6.44 5.21
N PHE A 161 8.27 6.56 6.27
CA PHE A 161 9.23 7.65 6.42
C PHE A 161 10.36 7.56 5.39
N ALA A 162 10.86 6.35 5.09
CA ALA A 162 11.89 6.15 4.08
C ALA A 162 11.42 6.57 2.69
N TYR A 163 10.20 6.17 2.27
CA TYR A 163 9.64 6.60 0.99
C TYR A 163 9.29 8.08 0.97
N TYR A 164 8.85 8.64 2.09
CA TYR A 164 8.68 10.09 2.20
C TYR A 164 10.00 10.85 2.01
N LEU A 165 11.09 10.36 2.61
CA LEU A 165 12.44 10.85 2.33
C LEU A 165 12.79 10.76 0.84
N PHE A 166 12.43 9.67 0.16
CA PHE A 166 12.67 9.51 -1.26
C PHE A 166 11.98 10.62 -2.08
N TYR A 167 10.71 10.93 -1.80
CA TYR A 167 9.99 12.03 -2.43
C TYR A 167 10.60 13.39 -2.11
N PHE A 168 10.97 13.61 -0.87
CA PHE A 168 11.60 14.86 -0.44
C PHE A 168 12.93 15.11 -1.17
N PHE A 169 13.77 14.07 -1.26
CA PHE A 169 14.99 14.13 -2.08
C PHE A 169 14.68 14.36 -3.56
N TYR A 170 13.63 13.75 -4.06
CA TYR A 170 13.23 13.90 -5.45
C TYR A 170 12.80 15.34 -5.77
N VAL A 171 12.21 16.07 -4.83
CA VAL A 171 11.75 17.46 -4.99
C VAL A 171 12.89 18.44 -4.73
N GLU A 172 13.55 18.30 -3.58
CA GLU A 172 14.54 19.26 -3.07
C GLU A 172 15.99 18.97 -3.52
N GLY A 173 16.21 17.80 -4.08
CA GLY A 173 17.56 17.35 -4.46
C GLY A 173 18.49 17.25 -3.26
N ILE A 174 19.75 17.55 -3.50
CA ILE A 174 20.83 17.46 -2.49
C ILE A 174 20.65 18.46 -1.34
N SER A 175 19.93 19.56 -1.56
CA SER A 175 19.64 20.56 -0.53
C SER A 175 18.85 19.95 0.64
N ALA A 176 18.09 18.89 0.39
CA ALA A 176 17.38 18.11 1.41
C ALA A 176 18.31 17.60 2.55
N LEU A 177 19.57 17.31 2.26
CA LEU A 177 20.56 16.88 3.27
C LEU A 177 21.10 18.01 4.15
N SER A 178 20.75 19.27 3.86
CA SER A 178 21.16 20.39 4.68
C SER A 178 20.46 20.35 6.04
N PRO A 179 21.18 20.49 7.16
CA PRO A 179 20.57 20.42 8.50
C PRO A 179 19.41 21.41 8.69
N GLY A 180 19.44 22.58 8.01
CA GLY A 180 18.36 23.56 8.05
C GLY A 180 17.03 23.08 7.48
N ASN A 181 17.03 22.05 6.61
CA ASN A 181 15.82 21.53 5.97
C ASN A 181 15.17 20.35 6.74
N TRP A 182 15.80 19.85 7.80
CA TRP A 182 15.25 18.74 8.57
C TRP A 182 13.97 19.08 9.30
N GLY A 183 13.84 20.32 9.76
CA GLY A 183 12.61 20.80 10.37
C GLY A 183 11.44 20.80 9.39
N SER A 184 11.65 21.29 8.18
CA SER A 184 10.63 21.28 7.11
C SER A 184 10.29 19.87 6.65
N LEU A 185 11.27 18.97 6.55
CA LEU A 185 11.05 17.56 6.25
C LEU A 185 10.10 16.91 7.27
N ILE A 186 10.41 17.06 8.56
CA ILE A 186 9.60 16.47 9.63
C ILE A 186 8.20 17.09 9.62
N GLN A 187 8.10 18.41 9.50
CA GLN A 187 6.81 19.11 9.43
C GLN A 187 5.99 18.62 8.25
N SER A 188 6.55 18.57 7.05
CA SER A 188 5.88 18.10 5.84
C SER A 188 5.46 16.63 5.96
N PHE A 189 6.28 15.79 6.59
CA PHE A 189 5.91 14.41 6.88
C PHE A 189 4.71 14.32 7.83
N LEU A 190 4.69 15.12 8.89
CA LEU A 190 3.60 15.11 9.87
C LEU A 190 2.29 15.68 9.33
N SER A 191 2.38 16.71 8.47
CA SER A 191 1.20 17.37 7.87
C SER A 191 0.72 16.74 6.57
N ASN A 192 1.44 15.75 6.02
CA ASN A 192 1.21 15.21 4.68
C ASN A 192 1.24 16.28 3.58
N ASP A 193 2.03 17.32 3.76
CA ASP A 193 2.12 18.48 2.87
C ASP A 193 3.40 18.44 2.03
N SER A 194 3.55 17.40 1.23
CA SER A 194 4.66 17.32 0.27
C SER A 194 4.33 17.88 -1.11
N GLY A 195 3.06 18.14 -1.40
CA GLY A 195 2.57 18.53 -2.72
C GLY A 195 2.83 17.51 -3.85
N GLN A 196 3.74 16.58 -3.61
CA GLN A 196 4.17 15.54 -4.56
C GLN A 196 3.67 14.14 -4.21
N THR A 197 2.93 13.99 -3.12
CA THR A 197 2.48 12.71 -2.60
C THR A 197 0.98 12.65 -2.30
N PRO A 198 0.10 13.06 -3.24
CA PRO A 198 -1.33 13.14 -2.96
C PRO A 198 -1.95 11.77 -2.63
N HIS A 199 -1.35 10.67 -3.07
CA HIS A 199 -1.81 9.30 -2.84
C HIS A 199 -1.45 8.74 -1.46
N ILE A 200 -0.55 9.37 -0.69
CA ILE A 200 -0.09 8.86 0.62
C ILE A 200 -1.13 9.08 1.74
N TRP A 201 -2.17 9.89 1.51
CA TRP A 201 -3.24 10.12 2.52
C TRP A 201 -3.79 8.84 3.15
N LEU A 202 -3.98 7.78 2.35
CA LEU A 202 -4.46 6.48 2.83
C LEU A 202 -3.48 5.84 3.82
N VAL A 203 -2.19 6.04 3.62
CA VAL A 203 -1.14 5.50 4.49
C VAL A 203 -1.19 6.16 5.87
N TYR A 204 -1.47 7.47 5.94
CA TYR A 204 -1.66 8.17 7.23
C TYR A 204 -2.88 7.65 7.97
N ILE A 205 -3.99 7.39 7.28
CA ILE A 205 -5.15 6.74 7.89
C ILE A 205 -4.79 5.34 8.41
N ILE A 206 -4.08 4.54 7.63
CA ILE A 206 -3.60 3.22 8.07
C ILE A 206 -2.72 3.36 9.32
N LEU A 207 -1.79 4.29 9.36
CA LEU A 207 -0.93 4.53 10.53
C LEU A 207 -1.76 4.89 11.77
N MET A 208 -2.80 5.71 11.64
CA MET A 208 -3.71 6.01 12.76
C MET A 208 -4.41 4.76 13.28
N PHE A 209 -4.83 3.85 12.40
CA PHE A 209 -5.42 2.58 12.82
C PHE A 209 -4.39 1.61 13.41
N TYR A 210 -3.11 1.70 13.05
CA TYR A 210 -2.07 0.98 13.80
C TYR A 210 -1.95 1.48 15.23
N VAL A 211 -2.13 2.78 15.48
CA VAL A 211 -2.19 3.33 16.85
C VAL A 211 -3.43 2.83 17.59
N ALA A 212 -4.58 2.80 16.94
CA ALA A 212 -5.86 2.40 17.56
C ALA A 212 -6.03 0.87 17.71
N ALA A 213 -5.33 0.06 16.90
CA ALA A 213 -5.53 -1.38 16.82
C ALA A 213 -5.45 -2.14 18.15
N PRO A 214 -4.51 -1.87 19.09
CA PRO A 214 -4.50 -2.56 20.37
C PRO A 214 -5.79 -2.38 21.17
N PHE A 215 -6.40 -1.22 21.11
CA PHE A 215 -7.66 -0.90 21.81
C PHE A 215 -8.85 -1.59 21.15
N PHE A 216 -8.93 -1.56 19.81
CA PHE A 216 -9.94 -2.32 19.07
C PHE A 216 -9.83 -3.84 19.32
N ARG A 217 -8.62 -4.38 19.45
CA ARG A 217 -8.42 -5.81 19.78
C ARG A 217 -9.03 -6.16 21.16
N ILE A 218 -8.81 -5.31 22.16
CA ILE A 218 -9.40 -5.50 23.50
C ILE A 218 -10.93 -5.47 23.39
N MET A 219 -11.49 -4.49 22.69
CA MET A 219 -12.93 -4.37 22.46
C MET A 219 -13.50 -5.63 21.78
N LEU A 220 -12.93 -6.04 20.67
CA LEU A 220 -13.40 -7.19 19.87
C LEU A 220 -13.27 -8.52 20.60
N LYS A 221 -12.28 -8.69 21.47
CA LYS A 221 -12.10 -9.90 22.30
C LYS A 221 -13.30 -10.15 23.23
N HIS A 222 -13.97 -9.10 23.69
CA HIS A 222 -15.13 -9.20 24.56
C HIS A 222 -16.47 -9.22 23.81
N MET A 223 -16.45 -9.18 22.46
CA MET A 223 -17.66 -9.28 21.65
C MET A 223 -17.99 -10.74 21.30
N THR A 224 -19.25 -11.08 21.50
CA THR A 224 -19.80 -12.35 20.99
C THR A 224 -20.13 -12.22 19.49
N GLU A 225 -20.30 -13.36 18.79
CA GLU A 225 -20.70 -13.33 17.37
C GLU A 225 -21.96 -12.48 17.13
N PRO A 226 -23.08 -12.58 17.89
CA PRO A 226 -24.25 -11.73 17.68
C PRO A 226 -23.99 -10.23 17.86
N ILE A 227 -23.15 -9.87 18.83
CA ILE A 227 -22.77 -8.45 19.04
C ILE A 227 -21.96 -7.93 17.86
N LEU A 228 -21.06 -8.73 17.32
CA LEU A 228 -20.25 -8.38 16.14
C LEU A 228 -21.12 -8.26 14.87
N GLU A 229 -22.13 -9.14 14.71
CA GLU A 229 -23.13 -9.05 13.63
C GLU A 229 -23.97 -7.77 13.75
N ALA A 230 -24.44 -7.46 14.97
CA ALA A 230 -25.18 -6.24 15.25
C ALA A 230 -24.33 -4.99 14.96
N LEU A 231 -23.06 -4.96 15.40
CA LEU A 231 -22.13 -3.86 15.08
C LEU A 231 -21.96 -3.72 13.56
N THR A 232 -21.81 -4.82 12.83
CA THR A 232 -21.69 -4.80 11.37
C THR A 232 -22.94 -4.24 10.70
N ALA A 233 -24.13 -4.64 11.16
CA ALA A 233 -25.39 -4.08 10.67
C ALA A 233 -25.50 -2.57 10.95
N VAL A 234 -25.14 -2.13 12.15
CA VAL A 234 -25.09 -0.70 12.52
C VAL A 234 -24.13 0.07 11.62
N ILE A 235 -22.93 -0.45 11.38
CA ILE A 235 -21.95 0.15 10.46
C ILE A 235 -22.59 0.36 9.08
N ILE A 236 -23.20 -0.68 8.52
CA ILE A 236 -23.81 -0.60 7.19
C ILE A 236 -24.92 0.46 7.18
N ILE A 237 -25.80 0.45 8.18
CA ILE A 237 -26.91 1.43 8.30
C ILE A 237 -26.36 2.85 8.41
N LEU A 238 -25.35 3.09 9.24
CA LEU A 238 -24.75 4.41 9.42
C LEU A 238 -24.11 4.92 8.13
N HIS A 239 -23.43 4.06 7.36
CA HIS A 239 -22.93 4.43 6.05
C HIS A 239 -24.05 4.86 5.07
N PHE A 240 -25.20 4.14 5.07
CA PHE A 240 -26.35 4.52 4.26
C PHE A 240 -26.91 5.88 4.69
N ILE A 241 -27.10 6.09 6.00
CA ILE A 241 -27.65 7.35 6.52
C ILE A 241 -26.68 8.50 6.24
N TYR A 242 -25.39 8.31 6.50
CA TYR A 242 -24.37 9.35 6.31
C TYR A 242 -24.23 9.75 4.83
N THR A 243 -24.25 8.76 3.90
CA THR A 243 -24.07 9.02 2.47
C THR A 243 -25.31 9.59 1.83
N TYR A 244 -26.51 9.07 2.17
CA TYR A 244 -27.74 9.40 1.45
C TYR A 244 -28.71 10.28 2.24
N GLY A 245 -28.51 10.44 3.56
CA GLY A 245 -29.32 11.33 4.39
C GLY A 245 -29.41 12.75 3.85
N PRO A 246 -28.30 13.39 3.42
CA PRO A 246 -28.35 14.73 2.84
C PRO A 246 -29.25 14.87 1.62
N LEU A 247 -29.46 13.81 0.84
CA LEU A 247 -30.36 13.81 -0.31
C LEU A 247 -31.85 13.99 0.09
N VAL A 248 -32.19 13.58 1.31
CA VAL A 248 -33.53 13.70 1.89
C VAL A 248 -33.56 14.72 3.03
N ARG A 249 -32.59 15.61 3.09
CA ARG A 249 -32.45 16.69 4.10
C ARG A 249 -32.31 16.19 5.55
N VAL A 250 -31.79 14.98 5.71
CA VAL A 250 -31.41 14.43 7.02
C VAL A 250 -29.91 14.56 7.17
N GLU A 251 -29.49 15.57 7.93
CA GLU A 251 -28.08 15.79 8.23
C GLU A 251 -27.75 15.30 9.62
N PHE A 252 -26.74 14.46 9.73
CA PHE A 252 -26.18 14.05 11.01
C PHE A 252 -25.17 15.10 11.46
N ALA A 253 -25.46 15.78 12.56
CA ALA A 253 -24.55 16.75 13.17
C ALA A 253 -23.31 16.10 13.83
N ALA A 254 -23.30 14.76 13.98
CA ALA A 254 -22.19 14.02 14.55
C ALA A 254 -21.08 13.76 13.52
N SER A 255 -19.85 13.61 14.02
CA SER A 255 -18.73 13.12 13.22
C SER A 255 -19.05 11.77 12.57
N ALA A 256 -18.40 11.47 11.44
CA ALA A 256 -18.57 10.22 10.69
C ALA A 256 -18.07 8.95 11.43
N PHE A 257 -18.14 8.93 12.77
CA PHE A 257 -17.76 7.76 13.55
C PHE A 257 -18.60 6.55 13.17
N LEU A 258 -17.95 5.43 12.92
CA LEU A 258 -18.55 4.20 12.36
C LEU A 258 -19.20 4.35 10.97
N ALA A 259 -19.01 5.48 10.29
CA ALA A 259 -19.41 5.70 8.91
C ALA A 259 -18.23 6.20 8.05
N SER A 260 -17.00 5.87 8.44
CA SER A 260 -15.76 6.29 7.80
C SER A 260 -14.76 5.12 7.73
N TRP A 261 -13.47 5.42 7.66
CA TRP A 261 -12.39 4.43 7.50
C TRP A 261 -12.24 3.48 8.70
N ASP A 262 -12.63 3.92 9.90
CA ASP A 262 -12.69 3.11 11.13
C ASP A 262 -13.58 1.88 10.95
N SER A 263 -14.75 2.06 10.37
CA SER A 263 -15.70 0.99 10.09
C SER A 263 -15.19 0.05 8.99
N ILE A 264 -14.54 0.57 7.95
CA ILE A 264 -13.93 -0.26 6.89
C ILE A 264 -12.81 -1.15 7.49
N PHE A 265 -12.04 -0.60 8.42
CA PHE A 265 -11.04 -1.36 9.17
C PHE A 265 -11.67 -2.49 10.00
N LEU A 266 -12.76 -2.23 10.72
CA LEU A 266 -13.52 -3.23 11.48
C LEU A 266 -14.18 -4.26 10.58
N LEU A 267 -14.76 -3.87 9.44
CA LEU A 267 -15.32 -4.79 8.45
C LEU A 267 -14.26 -5.74 7.89
N GLY A 268 -13.02 -5.30 7.75
CA GLY A 268 -11.91 -6.18 7.37
C GLY A 268 -11.72 -7.33 8.34
N TYR A 269 -11.81 -7.08 9.65
CA TYR A 269 -11.80 -8.11 10.67
C TYR A 269 -13.06 -9.00 10.59
N TYR A 270 -14.25 -8.40 10.51
CA TYR A 270 -15.50 -9.14 10.38
C TYR A 270 -15.44 -10.13 9.21
N CYS A 271 -14.94 -9.71 8.05
CA CYS A 271 -14.80 -10.57 6.88
C CYS A 271 -13.87 -11.79 7.11
N THR A 272 -13.08 -11.83 8.20
CA THR A 272 -12.29 -13.01 8.58
C THR A 272 -13.04 -13.99 9.48
N THR A 273 -14.21 -13.64 10.01
CA THR A 273 -14.97 -14.47 10.97
C THR A 273 -15.87 -15.49 10.29
N GLN A 274 -16.27 -16.53 11.02
CA GLN A 274 -17.23 -17.53 10.51
C GLN A 274 -18.61 -16.91 10.30
N SER A 275 -18.98 -15.94 11.09
CA SER A 275 -20.23 -15.18 10.94
C SER A 275 -20.36 -14.56 9.56
N ALA A 276 -19.30 -13.89 9.04
CA ALA A 276 -19.30 -13.36 7.68
C ALA A 276 -19.54 -14.45 6.61
N MET A 277 -19.05 -15.67 6.84
CA MET A 277 -19.25 -16.79 5.91
C MET A 277 -20.68 -17.37 5.98
N LYS A 278 -21.37 -17.28 7.11
CA LYS A 278 -22.81 -17.62 7.19
C LYS A 278 -23.61 -16.71 6.26
N HIS A 279 -23.24 -15.41 6.18
CA HIS A 279 -23.92 -14.41 5.36
C HIS A 279 -23.27 -14.23 3.96
N TYR A 280 -22.43 -15.19 3.52
CA TYR A 280 -21.70 -15.11 2.25
C TYR A 280 -22.59 -14.78 1.05
N ARG A 281 -23.74 -15.47 0.89
CA ARG A 281 -24.65 -15.25 -0.25
C ARG A 281 -25.23 -13.82 -0.25
N LEU A 282 -25.60 -13.33 0.93
CA LEU A 282 -26.09 -11.96 1.09
C LEU A 282 -25.07 -10.93 0.64
N PHE A 283 -23.82 -11.05 1.14
CA PHE A 283 -22.74 -10.15 0.75
C PHE A 283 -22.40 -10.24 -0.74
N MET A 284 -22.43 -11.45 -1.33
CA MET A 284 -22.18 -11.61 -2.77
C MET A 284 -23.25 -10.95 -3.62
N THR A 285 -24.53 -11.12 -3.28
CA THR A 285 -25.65 -10.49 -3.99
C THR A 285 -25.61 -8.97 -3.83
N ALA A 286 -25.46 -8.48 -2.59
CA ALA A 286 -25.36 -7.05 -2.30
C ALA A 286 -24.15 -6.43 -3.01
N GLY A 287 -22.99 -7.09 -3.00
CA GLY A 287 -21.79 -6.63 -3.68
C GLY A 287 -21.92 -6.59 -5.21
N LEU A 288 -22.55 -7.59 -5.81
CA LEU A 288 -22.82 -7.58 -7.26
C LEU A 288 -23.74 -6.42 -7.64
N LEU A 289 -24.83 -6.24 -6.92
CA LEU A 289 -25.77 -5.12 -7.14
C LEU A 289 -25.07 -3.77 -6.92
N SER A 290 -24.20 -3.68 -5.91
CA SER A 290 -23.40 -2.49 -5.64
C SER A 290 -22.41 -2.19 -6.75
N GLY A 291 -21.72 -3.20 -7.29
CA GLY A 291 -20.82 -3.02 -8.44
C GLY A 291 -21.57 -2.53 -9.69
N LEU A 292 -22.75 -3.07 -9.95
CA LEU A 292 -23.63 -2.59 -11.03
C LEU A 292 -24.10 -1.15 -10.77
N ALA A 293 -24.47 -0.82 -9.54
CA ALA A 293 -24.89 0.53 -9.16
C ALA A 293 -23.74 1.55 -9.32
N ILE A 294 -22.51 1.20 -8.93
CA ILE A 294 -21.32 2.03 -9.14
C ILE A 294 -21.14 2.30 -10.64
N ALA A 295 -21.13 1.26 -11.46
CA ALA A 295 -20.94 1.39 -12.90
C ALA A 295 -22.07 2.22 -13.53
N ALA A 296 -23.32 1.95 -13.20
CA ALA A 296 -24.48 2.65 -13.75
C ALA A 296 -24.49 4.14 -13.33
N ALA A 297 -24.22 4.45 -12.07
CA ALA A 297 -24.19 5.83 -11.56
C ALA A 297 -23.13 6.66 -12.30
N ILE A 298 -21.90 6.13 -12.42
CA ILE A 298 -20.80 6.84 -13.07
C ILE A 298 -21.04 6.98 -14.57
N MET A 299 -21.57 5.94 -15.22
CA MET A 299 -21.92 6.01 -16.63
C MET A 299 -23.06 7.03 -16.90
N ALA A 300 -23.95 7.22 -15.96
CA ALA A 300 -25.00 8.24 -16.05
C ALA A 300 -24.45 9.66 -15.84
N SER A 301 -23.63 9.85 -14.81
CA SER A 301 -22.92 11.10 -14.53
C SER A 301 -21.77 10.92 -13.55
N GLU A 302 -20.58 11.44 -13.90
CA GLU A 302 -19.43 11.46 -12.99
C GLU A 302 -19.73 12.23 -11.68
N SER A 303 -20.69 13.18 -11.69
CA SER A 303 -21.10 13.92 -10.49
C SER A 303 -21.76 13.05 -9.42
N LEU A 304 -22.22 11.85 -9.76
CA LEU A 304 -22.74 10.86 -8.81
C LEU A 304 -21.63 10.08 -8.10
N GLY A 305 -20.38 10.28 -8.49
CA GLY A 305 -19.22 9.62 -7.87
C GLY A 305 -19.20 9.65 -6.34
N PRO A 306 -19.39 10.80 -5.67
CA PRO A 306 -19.41 10.88 -4.21
C PRO A 306 -20.43 9.98 -3.52
N LEU A 307 -21.54 9.63 -4.22
CA LEU A 307 -22.59 8.74 -3.70
C LEU A 307 -22.23 7.25 -3.82
N VAL A 308 -21.21 6.90 -4.57
CA VAL A 308 -20.86 5.51 -4.85
C VAL A 308 -19.39 5.17 -4.58
N TYR A 309 -18.52 6.17 -4.36
CA TYR A 309 -17.07 5.99 -4.13
C TYR A 309 -16.67 5.97 -2.65
N ASN A 310 -15.39 5.68 -2.41
CA ASN A 310 -14.74 5.73 -1.10
C ASN A 310 -15.53 4.97 -0.04
N ASN A 311 -16.02 5.68 1.00
CA ASN A 311 -16.78 5.08 2.10
C ASN A 311 -18.26 4.92 1.80
N ALA A 312 -18.74 5.22 0.59
CA ALA A 312 -20.14 5.03 0.24
C ALA A 312 -20.55 3.54 0.30
N PRO A 313 -21.80 3.22 0.70
CA PRO A 313 -22.26 1.85 0.86
C PRO A 313 -22.03 0.95 -0.35
N PRO A 314 -22.21 1.39 -1.61
CA PRO A 314 -21.94 0.52 -2.75
C PRO A 314 -20.49 0.07 -2.82
N GLN A 315 -19.53 0.99 -2.63
CA GLN A 315 -18.11 0.65 -2.66
C GLN A 315 -17.72 -0.29 -1.52
N MET A 316 -18.26 -0.04 -0.32
CA MET A 316 -18.06 -0.88 0.85
C MET A 316 -18.58 -2.30 0.65
N LEU A 317 -19.84 -2.46 0.21
CA LEU A 317 -20.45 -3.76 -0.01
C LEU A 317 -19.80 -4.53 -1.16
N PHE A 318 -19.44 -3.84 -2.25
CA PHE A 318 -18.69 -4.42 -3.35
C PHE A 318 -17.35 -4.98 -2.86
N THR A 319 -16.62 -4.19 -2.07
CA THR A 319 -15.30 -4.59 -1.54
C THR A 319 -15.42 -5.75 -0.54
N CYS A 320 -16.46 -5.77 0.32
CA CYS A 320 -16.73 -6.91 1.19
C CYS A 320 -16.98 -8.19 0.39
N ALA A 321 -17.74 -8.11 -0.70
CA ALA A 321 -17.98 -9.26 -1.58
C ALA A 321 -16.68 -9.76 -2.23
N VAL A 322 -15.84 -8.86 -2.74
CA VAL A 322 -14.53 -9.21 -3.28
C VAL A 322 -13.67 -9.91 -2.20
N PHE A 323 -13.62 -9.36 -0.99
CA PHE A 323 -12.86 -9.96 0.11
C PHE A 323 -13.34 -11.37 0.44
N LEU A 324 -14.65 -11.57 0.62
CA LEU A 324 -15.26 -12.86 0.94
C LEU A 324 -15.14 -13.87 -0.21
N PHE A 325 -15.20 -13.42 -1.46
CA PHE A 325 -14.96 -14.26 -2.63
C PHE A 325 -13.55 -14.86 -2.58
N PHE A 326 -12.52 -14.04 -2.38
CA PHE A 326 -11.14 -14.52 -2.27
C PHE A 326 -10.93 -15.39 -1.04
N ARG A 327 -11.57 -15.08 0.09
CA ARG A 327 -11.53 -15.94 1.28
C ARG A 327 -12.07 -17.33 1.02
N LYS A 328 -13.19 -17.44 0.28
CA LYS A 328 -13.84 -18.72 0.00
C LYS A 328 -13.15 -19.53 -1.08
N HIS A 329 -12.66 -18.85 -2.11
CA HIS A 329 -12.20 -19.50 -3.34
C HIS A 329 -10.69 -19.36 -3.57
N GLY A 330 -10.02 -18.45 -2.87
CA GLY A 330 -8.63 -18.08 -3.12
C GLY A 330 -7.68 -19.28 -3.08
N ASP A 331 -7.81 -20.14 -2.08
CA ASP A 331 -6.93 -21.32 -1.94
C ASP A 331 -7.10 -22.33 -3.08
N ARG A 332 -8.31 -22.44 -3.66
CA ARG A 332 -8.61 -23.37 -4.76
C ARG A 332 -8.23 -22.81 -6.12
N LEU A 333 -8.57 -21.54 -6.37
CA LEU A 333 -8.31 -20.88 -7.65
C LEU A 333 -6.81 -20.62 -7.88
N PHE A 334 -6.08 -20.45 -6.80
CA PHE A 334 -4.71 -19.93 -6.86
C PHE A 334 -3.72 -20.81 -6.10
N ALA A 335 -3.96 -22.11 -6.01
CA ALA A 335 -3.09 -23.07 -5.32
C ALA A 335 -1.60 -22.97 -5.72
N ARG A 336 -1.33 -22.36 -6.88
CA ARG A 336 0.02 -22.07 -7.38
C ARG A 336 0.13 -20.59 -7.73
N ILE A 337 0.56 -19.75 -6.76
CA ILE A 337 0.87 -18.34 -7.08
C ILE A 337 2.05 -18.31 -8.04
N PRO A 338 1.89 -17.77 -9.25
CA PRO A 338 3.03 -17.45 -10.09
C PRO A 338 4.05 -16.61 -9.33
N THR A 339 5.32 -16.85 -9.58
CA THR A 339 6.45 -16.17 -8.93
C THR A 339 6.28 -14.64 -8.91
N LEU A 340 5.80 -14.07 -10.02
CA LEU A 340 5.56 -12.63 -10.14
C LEU A 340 4.50 -12.13 -9.16
N LEU A 341 3.36 -12.83 -9.01
CA LEU A 341 2.31 -12.42 -8.07
C LEU A 341 2.80 -12.48 -6.61
N SER A 342 3.64 -13.46 -6.28
CA SER A 342 4.29 -13.51 -4.96
C SER A 342 5.20 -12.30 -4.71
N ALA A 343 5.95 -11.86 -5.71
CA ALA A 343 6.79 -10.67 -5.62
C ALA A 343 5.94 -9.39 -5.45
N ILE A 344 4.89 -9.22 -6.27
CA ILE A 344 3.96 -8.10 -6.15
C ILE A 344 3.31 -8.10 -4.75
N GLY A 345 2.83 -9.23 -4.27
CA GLY A 345 2.23 -9.34 -2.93
C GLY A 345 3.20 -8.98 -1.81
N ARG A 346 4.49 -9.38 -1.94
CA ARG A 346 5.54 -9.01 -0.99
C ARG A 346 5.81 -7.52 -0.95
N TYR A 347 5.89 -6.88 -2.10
CA TYR A 347 6.22 -5.45 -2.25
C TYR A 347 4.99 -4.56 -2.43
N SER A 348 3.76 -5.08 -2.24
CA SER A 348 2.50 -4.35 -2.49
C SER A 348 2.42 -3.02 -1.74
N PHE A 349 2.90 -2.98 -0.49
CA PHE A 349 2.92 -1.76 0.30
C PHE A 349 3.92 -0.72 -0.26
N SER A 350 5.10 -1.16 -0.63
CA SER A 350 6.12 -0.28 -1.24
C SER A 350 5.73 0.17 -2.64
N ILE A 351 5.04 -0.69 -3.40
CA ILE A 351 4.40 -0.31 -4.67
C ILE A 351 3.35 0.79 -4.44
N LEU A 352 2.49 0.64 -3.43
CA LEU A 352 1.54 1.69 -3.03
C LEU A 352 2.25 3.02 -2.76
N LEU A 353 3.42 2.98 -2.11
CA LEU A 353 4.16 4.19 -1.76
C LEU A 353 4.85 4.87 -2.95
N VAL A 354 5.27 4.13 -3.99
CA VAL A 354 6.13 4.67 -5.06
C VAL A 354 5.46 4.81 -6.43
N HIS A 355 4.35 4.11 -6.69
CA HIS A 355 3.75 4.03 -8.04
C HIS A 355 3.37 5.40 -8.63
N TRP A 356 2.94 6.35 -7.80
CA TRP A 356 2.59 7.70 -8.25
C TRP A 356 3.79 8.43 -8.89
N LEU A 357 4.94 8.40 -8.22
CA LEU A 357 6.17 8.97 -8.76
C LEU A 357 6.58 8.25 -10.05
N VAL A 358 6.51 6.91 -10.06
CA VAL A 358 6.87 6.12 -11.23
C VAL A 358 5.96 6.44 -12.41
N LEU A 359 4.65 6.49 -12.20
CA LEU A 359 3.68 6.80 -13.26
C LEU A 359 3.93 8.20 -13.83
N HIS A 360 3.84 9.23 -12.99
CA HIS A 360 3.84 10.61 -13.48
C HIS A 360 5.23 11.13 -13.84
N ARG A 361 6.28 10.70 -13.11
CA ARG A 361 7.62 11.27 -13.30
C ARG A 361 8.53 10.42 -14.16
N ILE A 362 8.28 9.11 -14.25
CA ILE A 362 9.12 8.24 -15.07
C ILE A 362 8.38 7.84 -16.35
N VAL A 363 7.15 7.30 -16.23
CA VAL A 363 6.43 6.79 -17.40
C VAL A 363 5.88 7.94 -18.24
N ASP A 364 5.23 8.95 -17.61
CA ASP A 364 4.67 10.08 -18.34
C ASP A 364 5.76 11.08 -18.76
N ASP A 365 6.57 11.61 -17.81
CA ASP A 365 7.49 12.72 -18.09
C ASP A 365 8.76 12.25 -18.86
N VAL A 366 9.35 11.08 -18.50
CA VAL A 366 10.61 10.63 -19.11
C VAL A 366 10.37 9.79 -20.36
N PHE A 367 9.44 8.82 -20.32
CA PHE A 367 9.17 7.96 -21.48
C PHE A 367 8.13 8.54 -22.43
N GLY A 368 7.37 9.56 -22.01
CA GLY A 368 6.31 10.16 -22.82
C GLY A 368 5.12 9.22 -23.05
N ILE A 369 4.95 8.21 -22.19
CA ILE A 369 3.91 7.19 -22.34
C ILE A 369 2.81 7.45 -21.30
N ASN A 370 1.61 7.75 -21.77
CA ASN A 370 0.41 7.92 -20.96
C ASN A 370 -0.72 6.98 -21.41
N GLY A 371 -1.85 7.00 -20.70
CA GLY A 371 -2.96 6.11 -20.98
C GLY A 371 -3.59 6.23 -22.38
N LEU A 372 -3.30 7.30 -23.13
CA LEU A 372 -3.78 7.52 -24.50
C LEU A 372 -2.69 7.30 -25.57
N SER A 373 -1.44 7.10 -25.18
CA SER A 373 -0.35 6.80 -26.11
C SER A 373 -0.66 5.51 -26.87
N PHE A 374 -0.43 5.51 -28.18
CA PHE A 374 -0.76 4.36 -29.07
C PHE A 374 -2.26 3.98 -29.07
N GLY A 375 -3.14 4.93 -28.77
CA GLY A 375 -4.56 4.70 -28.52
C GLY A 375 -4.84 4.03 -27.17
N ILE A 376 -6.12 3.98 -26.77
CA ILE A 376 -6.55 3.47 -25.44
C ILE A 376 -6.11 2.01 -25.23
N ALA A 377 -6.25 1.18 -26.26
CA ALA A 377 -5.90 -0.24 -26.20
C ALA A 377 -4.39 -0.48 -26.06
N GLY A 378 -3.54 0.46 -26.46
CA GLY A 378 -2.09 0.38 -26.31
C GLY A 378 -1.59 1.15 -25.09
N GLY A 379 -2.08 2.38 -24.88
CA GLY A 379 -1.59 3.30 -23.86
C GLY A 379 -1.88 2.82 -22.42
N ILE A 380 -3.11 2.41 -22.13
CA ILE A 380 -3.47 1.92 -20.81
C ILE A 380 -2.63 0.70 -20.39
N PRO A 381 -2.54 -0.39 -21.17
CA PRO A 381 -1.68 -1.51 -20.82
C PRO A 381 -0.19 -1.14 -20.73
N ALA A 382 0.32 -0.29 -21.64
CA ALA A 382 1.71 0.13 -21.62
C ALA A 382 2.04 0.92 -20.35
N SER A 383 1.26 1.98 -20.03
CA SER A 383 1.45 2.77 -18.82
C SER A 383 1.32 1.90 -17.56
N PHE A 384 0.31 1.03 -17.50
CA PHE A 384 0.09 0.11 -16.39
C PHE A 384 1.27 -0.84 -16.18
N LEU A 385 1.71 -1.54 -17.23
CA LEU A 385 2.78 -2.53 -17.14
C LEU A 385 4.13 -1.87 -16.82
N LEU A 386 4.45 -0.76 -17.45
CA LEU A 386 5.69 -0.01 -17.16
C LEU A 386 5.68 0.48 -15.71
N THR A 387 4.58 1.07 -15.26
CA THR A 387 4.44 1.52 -13.87
C THR A 387 4.60 0.36 -12.89
N LEU A 388 3.97 -0.78 -13.14
CA LEU A 388 4.08 -1.97 -12.29
C LEU A 388 5.51 -2.50 -12.23
N ILE A 389 6.17 -2.69 -13.38
CA ILE A 389 7.51 -3.26 -13.46
C ILE A 389 8.52 -2.34 -12.77
N ILE A 390 8.47 -1.04 -13.09
CA ILE A 390 9.42 -0.06 -12.52
C ILE A 390 9.16 0.12 -11.01
N SER A 391 7.89 0.19 -10.59
CA SER A 391 7.54 0.28 -9.15
C SER A 391 8.00 -0.96 -8.38
N LEU A 392 7.83 -2.15 -8.94
CA LEU A 392 8.31 -3.40 -8.33
C LEU A 392 9.85 -3.43 -8.24
N ALA A 393 10.54 -2.99 -9.28
CA ALA A 393 12.00 -2.91 -9.29
C ALA A 393 12.52 -1.91 -8.24
N LEU A 394 11.94 -0.71 -8.21
CA LEU A 394 12.28 0.32 -7.21
C LEU A 394 11.97 -0.15 -5.79
N ALA A 395 10.80 -0.75 -5.57
CA ALA A 395 10.42 -1.30 -4.27
C ALA A 395 11.40 -2.40 -3.83
N PHE A 396 11.75 -3.32 -4.72
CA PHE A 396 12.75 -4.34 -4.44
C PHE A 396 14.09 -3.72 -4.01
N LEU A 397 14.57 -2.74 -4.76
CA LEU A 397 15.85 -2.09 -4.49
C LEU A 397 15.83 -1.28 -3.21
N TYR A 398 14.84 -0.42 -3.05
CA TYR A 398 14.77 0.52 -1.94
C TYR A 398 14.51 -0.17 -0.61
N ASP A 399 13.61 -1.16 -0.58
CA ASP A 399 13.32 -1.94 0.63
C ASP A 399 14.52 -2.77 1.10
N ASN A 400 15.32 -3.28 0.17
CA ASN A 400 16.49 -4.09 0.50
C ASN A 400 17.77 -3.27 0.69
N THR A 401 17.70 -1.96 0.58
CA THR A 401 18.82 -1.04 0.85
C THR A 401 18.47 -0.05 1.95
N VAL A 402 17.78 1.02 1.62
CA VAL A 402 17.52 2.14 2.55
C VAL A 402 16.59 1.72 3.69
N VAL A 403 15.42 1.14 3.36
CA VAL A 403 14.45 0.71 4.39
C VAL A 403 15.09 -0.33 5.32
N LEU A 404 15.82 -1.29 4.76
CA LEU A 404 16.53 -2.30 5.54
C LEU A 404 17.56 -1.69 6.49
N CYS A 405 18.34 -0.70 6.04
CA CYS A 405 19.31 -0.01 6.86
C CYS A 405 18.65 0.77 8.00
N MET A 406 17.56 1.49 7.69
CA MET A 406 16.79 2.24 8.69
C MET A 406 16.14 1.31 9.73
N ASP A 407 15.54 0.20 9.29
CA ASP A 407 14.95 -0.80 10.19
C ASP A 407 16.00 -1.36 11.16
N ARG A 408 17.20 -1.67 10.67
CA ARG A 408 18.31 -2.15 11.50
C ARG A 408 18.89 -1.10 12.45
N ALA A 409 18.99 0.14 12.01
CA ALA A 409 19.40 1.25 12.87
C ALA A 409 18.41 1.43 14.03
N CYS A 410 17.12 1.42 13.76
CA CYS A 410 16.07 1.48 14.77
C CYS A 410 16.13 0.28 15.72
N GLU A 411 16.34 -0.95 15.23
CA GLU A 411 16.49 -2.14 16.09
C GLU A 411 17.66 -2.02 17.07
N ILE A 412 18.80 -1.49 16.60
CA ILE A 412 19.97 -1.27 17.46
C ILE A 412 19.68 -0.22 18.51
N LEU A 413 19.09 0.92 18.14
CA LEU A 413 18.75 2.01 19.04
C LEU A 413 17.74 1.56 20.12
N PHE A 414 16.65 0.89 19.71
CA PHE A 414 15.64 0.38 20.65
C PHE A 414 16.18 -0.77 21.50
N GLY A 415 17.06 -1.60 20.96
CA GLY A 415 17.75 -2.66 21.69
C GLY A 415 18.70 -2.11 22.76
N ALA A 416 19.46 -1.06 22.43
CA ALA A 416 20.35 -0.38 23.37
C ALA A 416 19.58 0.30 24.53
N LEU A 417 18.34 0.75 24.26
CA LEU A 417 17.44 1.33 25.28
C LEU A 417 16.77 0.27 26.18
N GLY A 418 17.11 -1.03 26.03
CA GLY A 418 16.55 -2.13 26.83
C GLY A 418 15.07 -2.40 26.62
N ARG A 419 14.46 -1.82 25.57
CA ARG A 419 13.01 -1.83 25.33
C ARG A 419 12.54 -2.87 24.30
N VAL A 420 13.43 -3.59 23.62
CA VAL A 420 13.06 -4.59 22.61
C VAL A 420 13.71 -5.93 22.92
N ARG A 421 12.87 -6.91 23.27
CA ARG A 421 13.28 -8.30 23.38
C ARG A 421 13.83 -8.78 22.03
N LYS A 422 15.01 -9.42 22.00
CA LYS A 422 15.65 -9.93 20.79
C LYS A 422 14.63 -10.63 19.90
N ARG A 423 14.46 -10.15 18.66
CA ARG A 423 13.70 -10.86 17.61
C ARG A 423 14.34 -12.22 17.39
N PRO A 424 13.57 -13.31 17.31
CA PRO A 424 14.11 -14.57 16.81
C PRO A 424 14.63 -14.33 15.37
N PRO A 425 15.72 -14.97 14.95
CA PRO A 425 16.38 -14.71 13.66
C PRO A 425 15.54 -15.07 12.41
N ASN A 426 14.32 -15.61 12.59
CA ASN A 426 13.50 -16.21 11.55
C ASN A 426 12.05 -15.67 11.50
N MET A 427 11.86 -14.34 11.53
CA MET A 427 10.57 -13.78 11.15
C MET A 427 10.70 -12.86 9.94
#